data_a3779e94db5160a3bd3f6b97c67785f3
#
_entry.id   a3779e94db5160a3bd3f6b97c67785f3
#
_cell.length_a   1.000
_cell.length_b   1.000
_cell.length_c   1.000
_cell.angle_alpha   90.00
_cell.angle_beta   90.00
_cell.angle_gamma   90.00
#
_symmetry.space_group_name_H-M   'P 1'
#
loop_
_entity.id
_entity.type
_entity.pdbx_description
1 polymer ?
#
loop_
_entity_poly.entity_id
_entity_poly.type
_entity_poly.pdbx_seq_one_letter_code
_entity_poly.pdbx_strand_id
1 'polypeptide(L)'
;MEESTAFILALVGLFTGITAGFFGIGGGEIVVPSAIFAHFSYSHAVGISLMQMLFSSVVGSIINYKKGLLDLREGSFAALGGLMGAILGSFILKIIDDKILMAVFVVVVCYTFIKYAFSSNKKPEHFEEMHFDLHANNKTLEKKRSLPFVSMDRTHGVLMLAGFVTGIFSIPLGMGGGILMVPFLGYFLKYDSKKIVPLGLFFVVFASLSGVISLYNGRVLDNISVQAGVITGIGAFLGVGIGIKLIALANEKVHKILLLLIYALSILATLHKLIMG
;
A
#
# COMPACT_ATOMS: atom_id res chain seq x y z
N MET A 1 -22.27 -0.15 -15.08
CA MET A 1 -22.22 -0.38 -13.61
C MET A 1 -23.43 0.33 -13.02
N GLU A 2 -24.16 -0.31 -12.13
CA GLU A 2 -25.31 0.31 -11.47
C GLU A 2 -24.88 1.48 -10.60
N GLU A 3 -25.71 2.53 -10.49
CA GLU A 3 -25.40 3.71 -9.68
C GLU A 3 -25.17 3.37 -8.20
N SER A 4 -25.93 2.42 -7.67
CA SER A 4 -25.76 1.90 -6.32
C SER A 4 -24.38 1.29 -6.08
N THR A 5 -23.88 0.49 -7.02
CA THR A 5 -22.54 -0.12 -6.94
C THR A 5 -21.43 0.95 -7.01
N ALA A 6 -21.59 1.95 -7.88
CA ALA A 6 -20.64 3.05 -7.99
C ALA A 6 -20.55 3.86 -6.68
N PHE A 7 -21.71 4.13 -6.04
CA PHE A 7 -21.75 4.82 -4.75
C PHE A 7 -21.07 4.02 -3.63
N ILE A 8 -21.34 2.72 -3.55
CA ILE A 8 -20.68 1.83 -2.57
C ILE A 8 -19.17 1.81 -2.79
N LEU A 9 -18.70 1.68 -4.04
CA LEU A 9 -17.26 1.69 -4.35
C LEU A 9 -16.60 3.03 -4.01
N ALA A 10 -17.28 4.16 -4.21
CA ALA A 10 -16.78 5.46 -3.79
C ALA A 10 -16.63 5.56 -2.26
N LEU A 11 -17.60 5.05 -1.49
CA LEU A 11 -17.51 5.00 -0.03
C LEU A 11 -16.41 4.05 0.44
N VAL A 12 -16.27 2.87 -0.18
CA VAL A 12 -15.15 1.95 0.08
C VAL A 12 -13.83 2.66 -0.22
N GLY A 13 -13.75 3.38 -1.34
CA GLY A 13 -12.58 4.18 -1.69
C GLY A 13 -12.25 5.24 -0.63
N LEU A 14 -13.23 6.00 -0.20
CA LEU A 14 -13.05 7.01 0.86
C LEU A 14 -12.52 6.38 2.15
N PHE A 15 -13.14 5.30 2.59
CA PHE A 15 -12.73 4.58 3.80
C PHE A 15 -11.32 3.99 3.66
N THR A 16 -11.01 3.35 2.52
CA THR A 16 -9.68 2.79 2.26
C THR A 16 -8.62 3.88 2.10
N GLY A 17 -8.99 5.04 1.58
CA GLY A 17 -8.12 6.21 1.55
C GLY A 17 -7.79 6.72 2.96
N ILE A 18 -8.79 6.81 3.84
CA ILE A 18 -8.58 7.16 5.24
C ILE A 18 -7.63 6.16 5.92
N THR A 19 -7.86 4.86 5.73
CA THR A 19 -7.00 3.81 6.29
C THR A 19 -5.61 3.83 5.68
N ALA A 20 -5.47 4.04 4.37
CA ALA A 20 -4.17 4.19 3.70
C ALA A 20 -3.37 5.37 4.25
N GLY A 21 -4.01 6.52 4.48
CA GLY A 21 -3.38 7.69 5.09
C GLY A 21 -3.04 7.50 6.57
N PHE A 22 -3.87 6.74 7.29
CA PHE A 22 -3.71 6.51 8.72
C PHE A 22 -2.67 5.43 9.04
N PHE A 23 -2.63 4.34 8.27
CA PHE A 23 -1.70 3.21 8.50
C PHE A 23 -0.47 3.24 7.59
N GLY A 24 -0.51 3.96 6.47
CA GLY A 24 0.58 4.00 5.50
C GLY A 24 0.76 2.72 4.67
N ILE A 25 -0.22 1.80 4.69
CA ILE A 25 -0.12 0.47 4.07
C ILE A 25 -0.76 0.36 2.67
N GLY A 26 -1.42 1.40 2.18
CA GLY A 26 -1.98 1.46 0.83
C GLY A 26 -3.47 1.17 0.72
N GLY A 27 -4.07 0.37 1.62
CA GLY A 27 -5.53 0.11 1.68
C GLY A 27 -6.03 -1.09 0.87
N GLY A 28 -5.13 -1.82 0.20
CA GLY A 28 -5.49 -2.98 -0.62
C GLY A 28 -6.14 -4.12 0.15
N GLU A 29 -5.82 -4.25 1.43
CA GLU A 29 -6.40 -5.25 2.33
C GLU A 29 -7.91 -5.13 2.49
N ILE A 30 -8.46 -3.96 2.21
CA ILE A 30 -9.91 -3.69 2.27
C ILE A 30 -10.50 -3.73 0.87
N VAL A 31 -9.80 -3.15 -0.13
CA VAL A 31 -10.33 -3.05 -1.50
C VAL A 31 -10.50 -4.42 -2.13
N VAL A 32 -9.49 -5.30 -1.99
CA VAL A 32 -9.55 -6.64 -2.60
C VAL A 32 -10.76 -7.44 -2.09
N PRO A 33 -10.95 -7.65 -0.78
CA PRO A 33 -12.14 -8.34 -0.30
C PRO A 33 -13.45 -7.63 -0.69
N SER A 34 -13.49 -6.29 -0.62
CA SER A 34 -14.70 -5.52 -0.97
C SER A 34 -15.09 -5.70 -2.44
N ALA A 35 -14.12 -5.70 -3.35
CA ALA A 35 -14.36 -5.94 -4.77
C ALA A 35 -14.79 -7.38 -5.04
N ILE A 36 -14.24 -8.37 -4.32
CA ILE A 36 -14.68 -9.75 -4.39
C ILE A 36 -16.13 -9.89 -3.94
N PHE A 37 -16.55 -9.20 -2.89
CA PHE A 37 -17.95 -9.14 -2.46
C PHE A 37 -18.87 -8.48 -3.49
N ALA A 38 -18.36 -7.50 -4.24
CA ALA A 38 -19.05 -6.89 -5.37
C ALA A 38 -19.02 -7.78 -6.64
N HIS A 39 -18.73 -9.09 -6.48
CA HIS A 39 -18.71 -10.11 -7.52
C HIS A 39 -17.63 -9.94 -8.61
N PHE A 40 -16.59 -9.16 -8.38
CA PHE A 40 -15.40 -9.17 -9.23
C PHE A 40 -14.58 -10.44 -8.99
N SER A 41 -13.91 -10.94 -10.06
CA SER A 41 -12.90 -11.97 -9.90
C SER A 41 -11.71 -11.46 -9.09
N TYR A 42 -10.89 -12.35 -8.54
CA TYR A 42 -9.73 -11.93 -7.75
C TYR A 42 -8.78 -11.04 -8.55
N SER A 43 -8.47 -11.41 -9.78
CA SER A 43 -7.58 -10.63 -10.65
C SER A 43 -8.12 -9.22 -10.95
N HIS A 44 -9.44 -9.08 -11.16
CA HIS A 44 -10.09 -7.78 -11.32
C HIS A 44 -10.06 -6.97 -10.01
N ALA A 45 -10.33 -7.63 -8.87
CA ALA A 45 -10.27 -7.00 -7.54
C ALA A 45 -8.88 -6.44 -7.22
N VAL A 46 -7.82 -7.19 -7.58
CA VAL A 46 -6.43 -6.72 -7.49
C VAL A 46 -6.20 -5.49 -8.36
N GLY A 47 -6.69 -5.49 -9.59
CA GLY A 47 -6.56 -4.34 -10.48
C GLY A 47 -7.25 -3.08 -9.95
N ILE A 48 -8.48 -3.22 -9.42
CA ILE A 48 -9.22 -2.14 -8.74
C ILE A 48 -8.41 -1.60 -7.56
N SER A 49 -7.84 -2.51 -6.75
CA SER A 49 -6.99 -2.15 -5.62
C SER A 49 -5.74 -1.39 -6.04
N LEU A 50 -5.05 -1.83 -7.09
CA LEU A 50 -3.86 -1.13 -7.61
C LEU A 50 -4.20 0.29 -8.08
N MET A 51 -5.34 0.49 -8.74
CA MET A 51 -5.80 1.82 -9.14
C MET A 51 -6.10 2.68 -7.91
N GLN A 52 -6.82 2.16 -6.92
CA GLN A 52 -7.07 2.86 -5.67
C GLN A 52 -5.77 3.27 -4.97
N MET A 53 -4.80 2.34 -4.89
CA MET A 53 -3.49 2.59 -4.28
C MET A 53 -2.69 3.64 -5.05
N LEU A 54 -2.78 3.68 -6.38
CA LEU A 54 -2.12 4.71 -7.18
C LEU A 54 -2.60 6.11 -6.76
N PHE A 55 -3.92 6.31 -6.64
CA PHE A 55 -4.48 7.60 -6.22
C PHE A 55 -4.09 7.95 -4.78
N SER A 56 -4.20 7.01 -3.85
CA SER A 56 -3.87 7.26 -2.45
C SER A 56 -2.37 7.51 -2.22
N SER A 57 -1.51 6.74 -2.89
CA SER A 57 -0.06 6.84 -2.73
C SER A 57 0.53 8.11 -3.36
N VAL A 58 -0.04 8.60 -4.47
CA VAL A 58 0.33 9.91 -5.04
C VAL A 58 0.09 11.01 -4.02
N VAL A 59 -1.10 11.06 -3.42
CA VAL A 59 -1.42 12.06 -2.38
C VAL A 59 -0.50 11.92 -1.18
N GLY A 60 -0.33 10.71 -0.67
CA GLY A 60 0.53 10.42 0.48
C GLY A 60 1.99 10.82 0.22
N SER A 61 2.51 10.53 -0.98
CA SER A 61 3.86 10.91 -1.38
C SER A 61 4.05 12.41 -1.48
N ILE A 62 3.09 13.13 -2.07
CA ILE A 62 3.13 14.60 -2.15
C ILE A 62 3.13 15.23 -0.76
N ILE A 63 2.28 14.74 0.14
CA ILE A 63 2.21 15.24 1.51
C ILE A 63 3.53 14.97 2.24
N ASN A 64 4.06 13.74 2.17
CA ASN A 64 5.32 13.38 2.82
C ASN A 64 6.52 14.15 2.23
N TYR A 65 6.53 14.40 0.92
CA TYR A 65 7.56 15.23 0.28
C TYR A 65 7.50 16.68 0.77
N LYS A 66 6.30 17.28 0.81
CA LYS A 66 6.13 18.66 1.32
C LYS A 66 6.53 18.79 2.79
N LYS A 67 6.40 17.71 3.56
CA LYS A 67 6.81 17.66 4.98
C LYS A 67 8.30 17.36 5.17
N GLY A 68 9.07 17.14 4.11
CA GLY A 68 10.49 16.82 4.18
C GLY A 68 10.79 15.40 4.71
N LEU A 69 9.78 14.53 4.80
CA LEU A 69 9.91 13.16 5.30
C LEU A 69 10.37 12.18 4.22
N LEU A 70 10.19 12.52 2.93
CA LEU A 70 10.56 11.69 1.79
C LEU A 70 11.90 12.12 1.21
N ASP A 71 12.88 11.21 1.27
CA ASP A 71 14.13 11.34 0.51
C ASP A 71 13.89 10.79 -0.91
N LEU A 72 13.84 11.69 -1.90
CA LEU A 72 13.58 11.32 -3.29
C LEU A 72 14.66 10.41 -3.88
N ARG A 73 15.92 10.55 -3.43
CA ARG A 73 17.03 9.71 -3.93
C ARG A 73 16.81 8.26 -3.49
N GLU A 74 16.63 8.03 -2.20
CA GLU A 74 16.34 6.69 -1.68
C GLU A 74 15.03 6.13 -2.26
N GLY A 75 14.00 6.97 -2.33
CA GLY A 75 12.72 6.62 -2.92
C GLY A 75 12.82 6.18 -4.38
N SER A 76 13.66 6.85 -5.18
CA SER A 76 13.85 6.51 -6.59
C SER A 76 14.45 5.12 -6.79
N PHE A 77 15.41 4.70 -5.97
CA PHE A 77 15.96 3.34 -6.05
C PHE A 77 14.92 2.27 -5.67
N ALA A 78 14.15 2.53 -4.61
CA ALA A 78 13.04 1.64 -4.23
C ALA A 78 11.97 1.58 -5.33
N ALA A 79 11.64 2.72 -5.93
CA ALA A 79 10.67 2.82 -7.03
C ALA A 79 11.11 2.09 -8.29
N LEU A 80 12.39 2.22 -8.69
CA LEU A 80 12.94 1.49 -9.83
C LEU A 80 12.87 -0.03 -9.63
N GLY A 81 13.26 -0.50 -8.44
CA GLY A 81 13.07 -1.91 -8.07
C GLY A 81 11.61 -2.31 -8.15
N GLY A 82 10.71 -1.48 -7.60
CA GLY A 82 9.27 -1.68 -7.61
C GLY A 82 8.65 -1.78 -8.99
N LEU A 83 9.06 -0.93 -9.91
CA LEU A 83 8.63 -1.00 -11.32
C LEU A 83 8.96 -2.37 -11.93
N MET A 84 10.21 -2.82 -11.77
CA MET A 84 10.65 -4.11 -12.32
C MET A 84 9.94 -5.29 -11.63
N GLY A 85 9.83 -5.26 -10.30
CA GLY A 85 9.14 -6.28 -9.53
C GLY A 85 7.65 -6.35 -9.85
N ALA A 86 6.99 -5.20 -10.01
CA ALA A 86 5.58 -5.11 -10.35
C ALA A 86 5.26 -5.73 -11.73
N ILE A 87 6.14 -5.54 -12.73
CA ILE A 87 5.98 -6.20 -14.03
C ILE A 87 5.97 -7.72 -13.86
N LEU A 88 6.96 -8.27 -13.14
CA LEU A 88 7.02 -9.71 -12.87
C LEU A 88 5.83 -10.19 -12.05
N GLY A 89 5.43 -9.45 -11.01
CA GLY A 89 4.25 -9.74 -10.20
C GLY A 89 2.97 -9.77 -11.02
N SER A 90 2.82 -8.89 -12.01
CA SER A 90 1.67 -8.90 -12.90
C SER A 90 1.63 -10.11 -13.84
N PHE A 91 2.78 -10.67 -14.22
CA PHE A 91 2.82 -11.95 -14.94
C PHE A 91 2.39 -13.11 -14.04
N ILE A 92 2.83 -13.11 -12.77
CA ILE A 92 2.42 -14.09 -11.78
C ILE A 92 0.88 -14.09 -11.62
N LEU A 93 0.28 -12.90 -11.50
CA LEU A 93 -1.18 -12.76 -11.40
C LEU A 93 -1.93 -13.34 -12.60
N LYS A 94 -1.33 -13.32 -13.80
CA LYS A 94 -1.96 -13.85 -15.03
C LYS A 94 -1.84 -15.36 -15.18
N ILE A 95 -0.83 -15.97 -14.56
CA ILE A 95 -0.52 -17.41 -14.73
C ILE A 95 -1.13 -18.23 -13.60
N ILE A 96 -1.19 -17.70 -12.40
CA ILE A 96 -1.66 -18.41 -11.22
C ILE A 96 -3.18 -18.25 -11.10
N ASP A 97 -3.83 -19.36 -10.77
CA ASP A 97 -5.28 -19.41 -10.54
C ASP A 97 -5.72 -18.48 -9.40
N ASP A 98 -6.85 -17.79 -9.59
CA ASP A 98 -7.41 -16.83 -8.62
C ASP A 98 -7.59 -17.45 -7.23
N LYS A 99 -7.97 -18.74 -7.14
CA LYS A 99 -8.16 -19.42 -5.84
C LYS A 99 -6.83 -19.59 -5.09
N ILE A 100 -5.75 -19.89 -5.80
CA ILE A 100 -4.41 -20.02 -5.21
C ILE A 100 -3.96 -18.66 -4.68
N LEU A 101 -4.15 -17.60 -5.47
CA LEU A 101 -3.78 -16.24 -5.08
C LEU A 101 -4.61 -15.76 -3.86
N MET A 102 -5.91 -16.07 -3.83
CA MET A 102 -6.76 -15.81 -2.66
C MET A 102 -6.27 -16.55 -1.41
N ALA A 103 -5.87 -17.80 -1.55
CA ALA A 103 -5.32 -18.57 -0.43
C ALA A 103 -4.00 -17.97 0.08
N VAL A 104 -3.10 -17.58 -0.82
CA VAL A 104 -1.84 -16.89 -0.47
C VAL A 104 -2.12 -15.55 0.21
N PHE A 105 -3.08 -14.77 -0.31
CA PHE A 105 -3.52 -13.52 0.31
C PHE A 105 -3.95 -13.75 1.77
N VAL A 106 -4.84 -14.72 2.01
CA VAL A 106 -5.31 -15.05 3.36
C VAL A 106 -4.15 -15.44 4.27
N VAL A 107 -3.22 -16.29 3.80
CA VAL A 107 -2.06 -16.72 4.58
C VAL A 107 -1.19 -15.52 4.99
N VAL A 108 -0.91 -14.60 4.05
CA VAL A 108 -0.10 -13.41 4.33
C VAL A 108 -0.81 -12.46 5.30
N VAL A 109 -2.12 -12.24 5.14
CA VAL A 109 -2.90 -11.40 6.07
C VAL A 109 -3.02 -12.06 7.44
N CYS A 110 -3.21 -13.38 7.52
CA CYS A 110 -3.19 -14.12 8.79
C CYS A 110 -1.82 -14.01 9.49
N TYR A 111 -0.73 -14.17 8.76
CA TYR A 111 0.61 -14.00 9.30
C TYR A 111 0.82 -12.60 9.89
N THR A 112 0.43 -11.56 9.15
CA THR A 112 0.53 -10.18 9.61
C THR A 112 -0.38 -9.92 10.82
N PHE A 113 -1.61 -10.43 10.81
CA PHE A 113 -2.53 -10.36 11.94
C PHE A 113 -1.94 -10.98 13.20
N ILE A 114 -1.44 -12.22 13.11
CA ILE A 114 -0.83 -12.94 14.24
C ILE A 114 0.38 -12.17 14.76
N LYS A 115 1.28 -11.73 13.87
CA LYS A 115 2.46 -10.96 14.26
C LYS A 115 2.08 -9.69 15.03
N TYR A 116 1.07 -8.96 14.57
CA TYR A 116 0.59 -7.75 15.25
C TYR A 116 -0.17 -8.04 16.54
N ALA A 117 -0.99 -9.09 16.58
CA ALA A 117 -1.76 -9.48 17.77
C ALA A 117 -0.84 -9.87 18.92
N PHE A 118 0.17 -10.71 18.62
CA PHE A 118 1.13 -11.23 19.62
C PHE A 118 2.37 -10.36 19.82
N SER A 119 2.50 -9.27 19.10
CA SER A 119 3.55 -8.28 19.37
C SER A 119 3.30 -7.70 20.77
N SER A 120 3.94 -8.35 21.78
CA SER A 120 3.93 -7.95 23.17
C SER A 120 4.60 -6.59 23.32
N ASN A 121 4.12 -5.77 24.23
CA ASN A 121 4.47 -4.44 24.71
C ASN A 121 5.96 -4.00 24.80
N LYS A 122 6.88 -4.62 24.07
CA LYS A 122 8.04 -3.88 23.60
C LYS A 122 7.46 -2.88 22.64
N LYS A 123 7.54 -1.59 23.00
CA LYS A 123 7.22 -0.44 22.17
C LYS A 123 7.33 -0.91 20.71
N PRO A 124 6.26 -0.93 19.91
CA PRO A 124 6.44 -1.23 18.51
C PRO A 124 7.41 -0.14 18.05
N GLU A 125 8.64 -0.51 17.69
CA GLU A 125 9.62 0.39 17.07
C GLU A 125 9.00 1.06 15.82
N HIS A 126 7.75 0.74 15.53
CA HIS A 126 6.98 1.15 14.37
C HIS A 126 6.07 2.36 14.58
N PHE A 127 5.76 2.79 15.82
CA PHE A 127 4.77 3.85 16.04
C PHE A 127 5.08 4.84 17.17
N GLU A 128 6.20 4.69 17.89
CA GLU A 128 6.65 5.75 18.78
C GLU A 128 7.09 6.94 17.96
N GLU A 129 6.32 7.98 18.02
CA GLU A 129 6.56 9.30 17.48
C GLU A 129 6.09 9.60 16.03
N MET A 130 4.90 9.18 15.65
CA MET A 130 4.15 10.03 14.72
C MET A 130 3.47 11.19 15.50
N HIS A 131 4.12 11.67 16.57
CA HIS A 131 3.85 13.02 17.11
C HIS A 131 4.39 14.01 16.09
N PHE A 132 3.49 14.45 15.30
CA PHE A 132 3.66 15.38 14.23
C PHE A 132 3.94 16.76 14.82
N ASP A 133 5.19 17.13 14.98
CA ASP A 133 5.59 18.51 15.21
C ASP A 133 5.27 19.32 13.96
N LEU A 134 4.10 19.97 13.97
CA LEU A 134 3.67 20.96 12.97
C LEU A 134 4.61 22.17 12.86
N HIS A 135 5.66 22.24 13.70
CA HIS A 135 6.60 23.34 13.79
C HIS A 135 8.06 22.98 13.47
N ALA A 136 8.30 21.95 12.66
CA ALA A 136 9.67 21.69 12.21
C ALA A 136 10.16 22.85 11.33
N ASN A 137 11.03 23.60 11.93
CA ASN A 137 11.65 24.84 11.52
C ASN A 137 12.25 24.75 10.09
N ASN A 138 11.90 25.72 9.25
CA ASN A 138 12.31 25.90 7.84
C ASN A 138 13.83 25.96 7.56
N LYS A 139 14.69 25.84 8.56
CA LYS A 139 16.15 26.00 8.40
C LYS A 139 16.92 24.73 7.99
N THR A 140 16.30 23.55 8.05
CA THR A 140 17.00 22.29 7.67
C THR A 140 16.75 21.87 6.21
N LEU A 141 15.88 22.54 5.49
CA LEU A 141 15.45 22.18 4.13
C LEU A 141 16.42 22.66 3.03
N GLU A 142 17.30 23.62 3.29
CA GLU A 142 18.19 24.16 2.25
C GLU A 142 19.43 23.34 1.96
N LYS A 143 19.83 22.41 2.84
CA LYS A 143 21.12 21.70 2.71
C LYS A 143 21.08 20.38 1.95
N LYS A 144 19.91 19.92 1.45
CA LYS A 144 19.76 18.62 0.75
C LYS A 144 19.27 18.68 -0.70
N ARG A 145 19.36 19.83 -1.34
CA ARG A 145 18.92 20.02 -2.74
C ARG A 145 20.01 19.74 -3.80
N SER A 146 20.95 18.88 -3.54
CA SER A 146 21.86 18.45 -4.60
C SER A 146 21.49 17.04 -5.08
N LEU A 147 20.92 16.97 -6.26
CA LEU A 147 20.88 15.76 -7.07
C LEU A 147 22.30 15.54 -7.63
N PRO A 148 23.02 14.54 -7.15
CA PRO A 148 23.99 13.86 -8.00
C PRO A 148 23.52 12.40 -8.16
N PHE A 149 23.06 12.12 -9.33
CA PHE A 149 23.05 10.79 -9.87
C PHE A 149 24.49 10.30 -9.90
N VAL A 150 24.76 9.13 -9.30
CA VAL A 150 26.04 8.41 -9.35
C VAL A 150 26.87 8.42 -8.06
N SER A 151 26.49 7.52 -7.20
CA SER A 151 27.37 6.51 -6.58
C SER A 151 26.44 5.46 -5.96
N MET A 152 26.47 4.24 -6.49
CA MET A 152 25.64 3.14 -6.01
C MET A 152 26.27 2.65 -4.70
N ASP A 153 25.80 3.21 -3.59
CA ASP A 153 26.16 2.80 -2.25
C ASP A 153 25.37 1.52 -1.89
N ARG A 154 25.88 0.70 -0.98
CA ARG A 154 25.23 -0.54 -0.50
C ARG A 154 23.76 -0.30 -0.13
N THR A 155 23.43 0.85 0.44
CA THR A 155 22.07 1.27 0.80
C THR A 155 21.14 1.33 -0.42
N HIS A 156 21.60 1.88 -1.55
CA HIS A 156 20.79 2.00 -2.76
C HIS A 156 20.50 0.64 -3.40
N GLY A 157 21.49 -0.27 -3.37
CA GLY A 157 21.29 -1.66 -3.81
C GLY A 157 20.26 -2.40 -2.98
N VAL A 158 20.28 -2.24 -1.65
CA VAL A 158 19.29 -2.83 -0.76
C VAL A 158 17.89 -2.24 -0.99
N LEU A 159 17.76 -0.93 -1.20
CA LEU A 159 16.49 -0.28 -1.52
C LEU A 159 15.91 -0.77 -2.84
N MET A 160 16.73 -0.90 -3.87
CA MET A 160 16.31 -1.42 -5.17
C MET A 160 15.87 -2.90 -5.06
N LEU A 161 16.62 -3.73 -4.34
CA LEU A 161 16.28 -5.13 -4.09
C LEU A 161 15.00 -5.24 -3.25
N ALA A 162 14.85 -4.42 -2.22
CA ALA A 162 13.62 -4.34 -1.42
C ALA A 162 12.42 -4.01 -2.29
N GLY A 163 12.53 -2.96 -3.12
CA GLY A 163 11.48 -2.60 -4.07
C GLY A 163 11.14 -3.72 -5.04
N PHE A 164 12.17 -4.38 -5.60
CA PHE A 164 11.99 -5.49 -6.53
C PHE A 164 11.24 -6.68 -5.90
N VAL A 165 11.72 -7.17 -4.77
CA VAL A 165 11.09 -8.30 -4.07
C VAL A 165 9.68 -7.94 -3.62
N THR A 166 9.49 -6.78 -3.00
CA THR A 166 8.16 -6.34 -2.56
C THR A 166 7.21 -6.12 -3.72
N GLY A 167 7.69 -5.62 -4.87
CA GLY A 167 6.91 -5.45 -6.09
C GLY A 167 6.38 -6.76 -6.65
N ILE A 168 7.22 -7.81 -6.68
CA ILE A 168 6.83 -9.15 -7.16
C ILE A 168 5.65 -9.70 -6.35
N PHE A 169 5.68 -9.57 -5.03
CA PHE A 169 4.64 -10.13 -4.17
C PHE A 169 3.43 -9.20 -3.99
N SER A 170 3.65 -7.89 -4.01
CA SER A 170 2.62 -6.90 -3.73
C SER A 170 1.55 -6.85 -4.83
N ILE A 171 1.93 -7.02 -6.10
CA ILE A 171 0.99 -6.97 -7.21
C ILE A 171 0.02 -8.16 -7.22
N PRO A 172 0.48 -9.43 -7.18
CA PRO A 172 -0.44 -10.57 -7.14
C PRO A 172 -1.38 -10.57 -5.93
N LEU A 173 -0.95 -9.99 -4.82
CA LEU A 173 -1.76 -9.92 -3.61
C LEU A 173 -2.66 -8.67 -3.54
N GLY A 174 -2.41 -7.65 -4.39
CA GLY A 174 -3.18 -6.41 -4.36
C GLY A 174 -3.07 -5.61 -3.08
N MET A 175 -2.00 -5.86 -2.27
CA MET A 175 -1.87 -5.27 -0.92
C MET A 175 -1.01 -4.00 -0.89
N GLY A 176 -0.44 -3.56 -2.01
CA GLY A 176 0.56 -2.49 -1.99
C GLY A 176 1.84 -2.89 -1.24
N GLY A 177 2.99 -2.52 -1.70
CA GLY A 177 4.25 -3.00 -1.14
C GLY A 177 4.59 -2.58 0.29
N GLY A 178 3.80 -1.70 0.92
CA GLY A 178 4.10 -1.14 2.25
C GLY A 178 4.28 -2.21 3.33
N ILE A 179 3.39 -3.19 3.37
CA ILE A 179 3.41 -4.28 4.38
C ILE A 179 4.70 -5.11 4.29
N LEU A 180 5.16 -5.42 3.07
CA LEU A 180 6.36 -6.22 2.85
C LEU A 180 7.63 -5.38 2.94
N MET A 181 7.56 -4.11 2.54
CA MET A 181 8.70 -3.20 2.55
C MET A 181 9.14 -2.84 3.97
N VAL A 182 8.19 -2.70 4.90
CA VAL A 182 8.47 -2.38 6.29
C VAL A 182 9.41 -3.41 6.95
N PRO A 183 9.09 -4.72 7.00
CA PRO A 183 10.00 -5.69 7.60
C PRO A 183 11.31 -5.82 6.83
N PHE A 184 11.31 -5.64 5.51
CA PHE A 184 12.52 -5.75 4.71
C PHE A 184 13.51 -4.63 5.03
N LEU A 185 13.08 -3.37 4.96
CA LEU A 185 13.94 -2.23 5.24
C LEU A 185 14.30 -2.12 6.73
N GLY A 186 13.39 -2.49 7.62
CA GLY A 186 13.65 -2.56 9.05
C GLY A 186 14.75 -3.56 9.39
N TYR A 187 14.76 -4.73 8.74
CA TYR A 187 15.77 -5.76 8.98
C TYR A 187 17.13 -5.40 8.36
N PHE A 188 17.16 -5.02 7.07
CA PHE A 188 18.42 -4.84 6.33
C PHE A 188 19.07 -3.48 6.54
N LEU A 189 18.28 -2.40 6.67
CA LEU A 189 18.77 -1.03 6.80
C LEU A 189 18.53 -0.45 8.19
N LYS A 190 17.82 -1.15 9.06
CA LYS A 190 17.42 -0.69 10.40
C LYS A 190 16.74 0.69 10.36
N TYR A 191 15.95 0.92 9.31
CA TYR A 191 15.21 2.16 9.16
C TYR A 191 14.00 2.17 10.08
N ASP A 192 13.73 3.33 10.68
CA ASP A 192 12.53 3.58 11.47
C ASP A 192 11.30 3.68 10.57
N SER A 193 10.14 3.40 11.11
CA SER A 193 8.86 3.51 10.38
C SER A 193 8.63 4.89 9.81
N LYS A 194 9.07 5.94 10.48
CA LYS A 194 9.01 7.33 9.99
C LYS A 194 9.70 7.51 8.62
N LYS A 195 10.76 6.75 8.38
CA LYS A 195 11.49 6.76 7.11
C LYS A 195 10.93 5.75 6.12
N ILE A 196 10.47 4.60 6.60
CA ILE A 196 9.97 3.52 5.73
C ILE A 196 8.63 3.87 5.10
N VAL A 197 7.68 4.44 5.87
CA VAL A 197 6.33 4.75 5.38
C VAL A 197 6.34 5.72 4.19
N PRO A 198 7.05 6.86 4.23
CA PRO A 198 7.16 7.74 3.07
C PRO A 198 7.81 7.08 1.85
N LEU A 199 8.86 6.26 2.06
CA LEU A 199 9.52 5.51 1.00
C LEU A 199 8.59 4.44 0.41
N GLY A 200 7.83 3.75 1.27
CA GLY A 200 6.85 2.75 0.86
C GLY A 200 5.73 3.35 0.02
N LEU A 201 5.15 4.48 0.44
CA LEU A 201 4.12 5.18 -0.34
C LEU A 201 4.67 5.64 -1.71
N PHE A 202 5.89 6.16 -1.74
CA PHE A 202 6.51 6.56 -3.00
C PHE A 202 6.80 5.37 -3.91
N PHE A 203 7.29 4.26 -3.38
CA PHE A 203 7.42 2.99 -4.09
C PHE A 203 6.07 2.52 -4.66
N VAL A 204 4.99 2.58 -3.87
CA VAL A 204 3.65 2.12 -4.29
C VAL A 204 3.13 2.93 -5.49
N VAL A 205 3.45 4.23 -5.62
CA VAL A 205 3.08 5.01 -6.82
C VAL A 205 3.57 4.33 -8.08
N PHE A 206 4.85 3.97 -8.13
CA PHE A 206 5.46 3.40 -9.33
C PHE A 206 5.10 1.92 -9.52
N ALA A 207 5.05 1.16 -8.44
CA ALA A 207 4.65 -0.23 -8.48
C ALA A 207 3.19 -0.39 -8.94
N SER A 208 2.26 0.39 -8.39
CA SER A 208 0.84 0.34 -8.79
C SER A 208 0.64 0.86 -10.20
N LEU A 209 1.34 1.93 -10.61
CA LEU A 209 1.28 2.42 -11.99
C LEU A 209 1.73 1.34 -12.98
N SER A 210 2.88 0.70 -12.72
CA SER A 210 3.39 -0.39 -13.55
C SER A 210 2.42 -1.59 -13.56
N GLY A 211 1.87 -1.95 -12.40
CA GLY A 211 0.88 -3.01 -12.27
C GLY A 211 -0.39 -2.73 -13.07
N VAL A 212 -0.97 -1.55 -12.94
CA VAL A 212 -2.17 -1.13 -13.69
C VAL A 212 -1.91 -1.18 -15.20
N ILE A 213 -0.81 -0.60 -15.67
CA ILE A 213 -0.45 -0.61 -17.11
C ILE A 213 -0.27 -2.05 -17.61
N SER A 214 0.42 -2.90 -16.85
CA SER A 214 0.66 -4.29 -17.22
C SER A 214 -0.63 -5.12 -17.26
N LEU A 215 -1.54 -4.93 -16.32
CA LEU A 215 -2.83 -5.63 -16.29
C LEU A 215 -3.78 -5.14 -17.37
N TYR A 216 -3.80 -3.84 -17.63
CA TYR A 216 -4.59 -3.25 -18.72
C TYR A 216 -4.11 -3.76 -20.09
N ASN A 217 -2.83 -3.68 -20.38
CA ASN A 217 -2.25 -4.18 -21.65
C ASN A 217 -2.38 -5.70 -21.78
N GLY A 218 -2.39 -6.41 -20.66
CA GLY A 218 -2.61 -7.85 -20.61
C GLY A 218 -4.07 -8.27 -20.72
N ARG A 219 -5.00 -7.33 -20.91
CA ARG A 219 -6.45 -7.54 -21.00
C ARG A 219 -7.03 -8.27 -19.76
N VAL A 220 -6.40 -8.14 -18.62
CA VAL A 220 -6.92 -8.62 -17.33
C VAL A 220 -7.98 -7.65 -16.81
N LEU A 221 -7.77 -6.33 -17.01
CA LEU A 221 -8.74 -5.31 -16.64
C LEU A 221 -9.67 -5.00 -17.81
N ASP A 222 -10.94 -5.20 -17.59
CA ASP A 222 -12.02 -4.76 -18.48
C ASP A 222 -12.48 -3.32 -18.15
N ASN A 223 -13.34 -2.77 -18.99
CA ASN A 223 -13.85 -1.41 -18.82
C ASN A 223 -14.60 -1.21 -17.48
N ILE A 224 -15.25 -2.26 -16.97
CA ILE A 224 -16.02 -2.19 -15.73
C ILE A 224 -15.06 -2.11 -14.54
N SER A 225 -14.02 -2.91 -14.53
CA SER A 225 -12.98 -2.89 -13.50
C SER A 225 -12.20 -1.58 -13.49
N VAL A 226 -11.93 -1.00 -14.68
CA VAL A 226 -11.29 0.32 -14.79
C VAL A 226 -12.19 1.41 -14.20
N GLN A 227 -13.48 1.41 -14.53
CA GLN A 227 -14.44 2.36 -13.95
C GLN A 227 -14.52 2.21 -12.43
N ALA A 228 -14.63 0.97 -11.93
CA ALA A 228 -14.65 0.68 -10.49
C ALA A 228 -13.37 1.18 -9.80
N GLY A 229 -12.20 0.93 -10.40
CA GLY A 229 -10.91 1.36 -9.89
C GLY A 229 -10.76 2.89 -9.84
N VAL A 230 -11.23 3.59 -10.86
CA VAL A 230 -11.21 5.07 -10.88
C VAL A 230 -12.12 5.64 -9.79
N ILE A 231 -13.35 5.13 -9.66
CA ILE A 231 -14.31 5.59 -8.65
C ILE A 231 -13.76 5.36 -7.23
N THR A 232 -13.26 4.15 -6.97
CA THR A 232 -12.62 3.81 -5.69
C THR A 232 -11.37 4.67 -5.45
N GLY A 233 -10.58 4.92 -6.50
CA GLY A 233 -9.40 5.77 -6.46
C GLY A 233 -9.71 7.23 -6.12
N ILE A 234 -10.75 7.82 -6.71
CA ILE A 234 -11.21 9.19 -6.39
C ILE A 234 -11.65 9.26 -4.92
N GLY A 235 -12.42 8.26 -4.45
CA GLY A 235 -12.77 8.17 -3.03
C GLY A 235 -11.53 8.14 -2.14
N ALA A 236 -10.54 7.31 -2.48
CA ALA A 236 -9.30 7.20 -1.72
C ALA A 236 -8.45 8.47 -1.74
N PHE A 237 -8.39 9.16 -2.88
CA PHE A 237 -7.72 10.46 -2.99
C PHE A 237 -8.26 11.47 -1.96
N LEU A 238 -9.58 11.53 -1.78
CA LEU A 238 -10.21 12.39 -0.79
C LEU A 238 -9.96 11.90 0.65
N GLY A 239 -9.95 10.58 0.86
CA GLY A 239 -9.80 9.98 2.19
C GLY A 239 -8.40 10.10 2.77
N VAL A 240 -7.34 9.98 1.97
CA VAL A 240 -5.94 9.96 2.46
C VAL A 240 -5.60 11.20 3.28
N GLY A 241 -6.02 12.38 2.84
CA GLY A 241 -5.76 13.62 3.57
C GLY A 241 -6.40 13.63 4.97
N ILE A 242 -7.57 13.02 5.12
CA ILE A 242 -8.26 12.84 6.40
C ILE A 242 -7.47 11.85 7.26
N GLY A 243 -7.07 10.71 6.71
CA GLY A 243 -6.30 9.68 7.42
C GLY A 243 -5.00 10.21 8.00
N ILE A 244 -4.24 10.98 7.21
CA ILE A 244 -2.98 11.60 7.65
C ILE A 244 -3.19 12.62 8.78
N LYS A 245 -4.35 13.28 8.84
CA LYS A 245 -4.68 14.17 9.97
C LYS A 245 -5.10 13.38 11.20
N LEU A 246 -5.85 12.31 11.04
CA LEU A 246 -6.35 11.49 12.14
C LEU A 246 -5.22 10.76 12.90
N ILE A 247 -4.12 10.42 12.23
CA ILE A 247 -2.99 9.76 12.90
C ILE A 247 -2.39 10.62 14.02
N ALA A 248 -2.41 11.94 13.87
CA ALA A 248 -1.93 12.87 14.88
C ALA A 248 -2.81 12.88 16.16
N LEU A 249 -4.05 12.40 16.05
CA LEU A 249 -5.03 12.34 17.15
C LEU A 249 -5.17 10.94 17.75
N ALA A 250 -4.62 9.92 17.10
CA ALA A 250 -4.86 8.53 17.48
C ALA A 250 -3.89 8.06 18.58
N ASN A 251 -4.45 7.36 19.56
CA ASN A 251 -3.68 6.62 20.55
C ASN A 251 -3.20 5.28 19.96
N GLU A 252 -2.02 4.81 20.34
CA GLU A 252 -1.42 3.53 19.87
C GLU A 252 -2.35 2.33 20.03
N LYS A 253 -3.09 2.26 21.16
CA LYS A 253 -4.06 1.18 21.38
C LYS A 253 -5.19 1.19 20.36
N VAL A 254 -5.74 2.35 20.06
CA VAL A 254 -6.79 2.53 19.05
C VAL A 254 -6.27 2.15 17.68
N HIS A 255 -5.07 2.60 17.33
CA HIS A 255 -4.41 2.26 16.07
C HIS A 255 -4.25 0.72 15.92
N LYS A 256 -3.71 0.06 16.93
CA LYS A 256 -3.51 -1.41 16.92
C LYS A 256 -4.86 -2.16 16.79
N ILE A 257 -5.87 -1.76 17.54
CA ILE A 257 -7.21 -2.40 17.51
C ILE A 257 -7.85 -2.23 16.13
N LEU A 258 -7.83 -1.02 15.57
CA LEU A 258 -8.41 -0.76 14.25
C LEU A 258 -7.71 -1.57 13.15
N LEU A 259 -6.38 -1.67 13.19
CA LEU A 259 -5.61 -2.47 12.24
C LEU A 259 -5.97 -3.96 12.33
N LEU A 260 -6.06 -4.51 13.54
CA LEU A 260 -6.45 -5.90 13.76
C LEU A 260 -7.88 -6.17 13.29
N LEU A 261 -8.81 -5.24 13.51
CA LEU A 261 -10.18 -5.35 13.01
C LEU A 261 -10.21 -5.39 11.47
N ILE A 262 -9.45 -4.54 10.81
CA ILE A 262 -9.35 -4.54 9.34
C ILE A 262 -8.83 -5.88 8.83
N TYR A 263 -7.75 -6.39 9.42
CA TYR A 263 -7.20 -7.68 9.02
C TYR A 263 -8.18 -8.83 9.27
N ALA A 264 -8.85 -8.85 10.42
CA ALA A 264 -9.85 -9.86 10.73
C ALA A 264 -11.02 -9.86 9.72
N LEU A 265 -11.55 -8.67 9.40
CA LEU A 265 -12.60 -8.52 8.39
C LEU A 265 -12.13 -8.96 7.01
N SER A 266 -10.92 -8.59 6.61
CA SER A 266 -10.32 -8.97 5.33
C SER A 266 -10.16 -10.50 5.21
N ILE A 267 -9.67 -11.16 6.28
CA ILE A 267 -9.54 -12.62 6.33
C ILE A 267 -10.90 -13.30 6.21
N LEU A 268 -11.87 -12.89 7.03
CA LEU A 268 -13.22 -13.47 7.02
C LEU A 268 -13.89 -13.32 5.66
N ALA A 269 -13.77 -12.14 5.07
CA ALA A 269 -14.34 -11.83 3.78
C ALA A 269 -13.76 -12.71 2.67
N THR A 270 -12.43 -12.81 2.61
CA THR A 270 -11.75 -13.59 1.57
C THR A 270 -11.94 -15.10 1.77
N LEU A 271 -11.92 -15.59 3.03
CA LEU A 271 -12.20 -16.99 3.35
C LEU A 271 -13.63 -17.40 2.97
N HIS A 272 -14.62 -16.56 3.29
CA HIS A 272 -16.02 -16.81 2.92
C HIS A 272 -16.12 -17.04 1.40
N LYS A 273 -15.50 -16.19 0.60
CA LYS A 273 -15.52 -16.34 -0.86
C LYS A 273 -14.72 -17.54 -1.36
N LEU A 274 -13.59 -17.87 -0.71
CA LEU A 274 -12.76 -19.03 -1.08
C LEU A 274 -13.51 -20.36 -0.85
N ILE A 275 -14.38 -20.42 0.18
CA ILE A 275 -15.13 -21.63 0.55
C ILE A 275 -16.43 -21.75 -0.26
N MET A 276 -17.12 -20.62 -0.47
CA MET A 276 -18.46 -20.63 -1.10
C MET A 276 -18.45 -20.43 -2.62
N GLY A 277 -17.33 -19.93 -3.17
CA GLY A 277 -17.27 -19.54 -4.57
C GLY A 277 -16.51 -20.28 -5.53
#